data_72e54c9bea44efb865c6497b625f6477
#
_entry.id   72e54c9bea44efb865c6497b625f6477
#
_cell.length_a   1.000
_cell.length_b   1.000
_cell.length_c   1.000
_cell.angle_alpha   90.00
_cell.angle_beta   90.00
_cell.angle_gamma   90.00
#
_symmetry.space_group_name_H-M   'P 1'
#
loop_
_entity.id
_entity.type
_entity.pdbx_description
1 polymer ?
#
loop_
_entity_poly.entity_id
_entity_poly.type
_entity_poly.pdbx_seq_one_letter_code
_entity_poly.pdbx_strand_id
1 'polypeptide(L)'
;MNGIRQMLVATVFIWSIQFIQKRQLLKYVIVIILSSLIHKSAVILLVFYFLPQKNYFKKRTLTFILVGTTIILGNMNFWISSLNEVSNIISYLGYDWYSENLESLIDDNQIRIIGPRRLSIILIALVLIWFSPRLKIRFKNTYFLTYYNLAILGFLLYNLLSNTHHVFIRP
;
A
#
# COMPACT_ATOMS: atom_id res chain seq x y z
N MET A 1 -15.03 -9.34 -11.60
CA MET A 1 -14.48 -8.31 -12.51
C MET A 1 -13.60 -7.25 -11.85
N ASN A 2 -13.70 -7.02 -10.55
CA ASN A 2 -12.92 -5.97 -9.85
C ASN A 2 -11.39 -6.21 -9.88
N GLY A 3 -10.95 -7.46 -9.78
CA GLY A 3 -9.51 -7.79 -9.75
C GLY A 3 -8.76 -7.41 -11.04
N ILE A 4 -9.38 -7.55 -12.21
CA ILE A 4 -8.75 -7.19 -13.48
C ILE A 4 -8.53 -5.67 -13.56
N ARG A 5 -9.53 -4.87 -13.14
CA ARG A 5 -9.43 -3.41 -13.10
C ARG A 5 -8.32 -2.95 -12.16
N GLN A 6 -8.20 -3.58 -10.98
CA GLN A 6 -7.13 -3.30 -10.02
C GLN A 6 -5.74 -3.64 -10.59
N MET A 7 -5.60 -4.80 -11.26
CA MET A 7 -4.33 -5.19 -11.89
C MET A 7 -3.93 -4.21 -13.00
N LEU A 8 -4.88 -3.77 -13.81
CA LEU A 8 -4.63 -2.80 -14.88
C LEU A 8 -4.15 -1.47 -14.30
N VAL A 9 -4.84 -0.96 -13.27
CA VAL A 9 -4.42 0.27 -12.56
C VAL A 9 -3.05 0.11 -11.93
N ALA A 10 -2.75 -1.03 -11.32
CA ALA A 10 -1.43 -1.30 -10.73
C ALA A 10 -0.32 -1.28 -11.80
N THR A 11 -0.59 -1.87 -12.97
CA THR A 11 0.36 -1.86 -14.10
C THR A 11 0.62 -0.45 -14.61
N VAL A 12 -0.45 0.34 -14.81
CA VAL A 12 -0.34 1.75 -15.21
C VAL A 12 0.40 2.57 -14.15
N PHE A 13 0.16 2.31 -12.87
CA PHE A 13 0.89 2.96 -11.79
C PHE A 13 2.38 2.66 -11.83
N ILE A 14 2.78 1.38 -11.98
CA ILE A 14 4.19 0.99 -12.08
C ILE A 14 4.87 1.73 -13.26
N TRP A 15 4.18 1.81 -14.40
CA TRP A 15 4.68 2.57 -15.54
C TRP A 15 4.78 4.07 -15.25
N SER A 16 3.82 4.65 -14.51
CA SER A 16 3.78 6.08 -14.18
C SER A 16 4.89 6.53 -13.21
N ILE A 17 5.53 5.60 -12.50
CA ILE A 17 6.64 5.91 -11.58
C ILE A 17 7.78 6.69 -12.27
N GLN A 18 7.99 6.49 -13.57
CA GLN A 18 8.95 7.28 -14.33
C GLN A 18 8.68 8.79 -14.29
N PHE A 19 7.39 9.19 -14.22
CA PHE A 19 7.01 10.60 -14.13
C PHE A 19 7.29 11.19 -12.75
N ILE A 20 7.15 10.38 -11.69
CA ILE A 20 7.59 10.75 -10.33
C ILE A 20 9.09 11.04 -10.34
N GLN A 21 9.85 10.17 -11.00
CA GLN A 21 11.30 10.26 -11.06
C GLN A 21 11.79 11.47 -11.85
N LYS A 22 11.14 11.74 -12.98
CA LYS A 22 11.45 12.89 -13.85
C LYS A 22 10.82 14.19 -13.36
N ARG A 23 10.14 14.20 -12.19
CA ARG A 23 9.42 15.34 -11.63
C ARG A 23 8.39 15.96 -12.58
N GLN A 24 7.75 15.13 -13.40
CA GLN A 24 6.73 15.53 -14.36
C GLN A 24 5.32 15.42 -13.74
N LEU A 25 4.97 16.34 -12.83
CA LEU A 25 3.72 16.32 -12.07
C LEU A 25 2.50 16.21 -13.00
N LEU A 26 2.41 17.06 -14.01
CA LEU A 26 1.25 17.12 -14.89
C LEU A 26 0.98 15.77 -15.56
N LYS A 27 2.02 15.13 -16.12
CA LYS A 27 1.90 13.83 -16.78
C LYS A 27 1.48 12.74 -15.79
N TYR A 28 2.04 12.76 -14.57
CA TYR A 28 1.67 11.83 -13.53
C TYR A 28 0.18 11.98 -13.15
N VAL A 29 -0.25 13.21 -12.87
CA VAL A 29 -1.64 13.51 -12.49
C VAL A 29 -2.62 13.07 -13.58
N ILE A 30 -2.35 13.39 -14.87
CA ILE A 30 -3.19 12.97 -15.99
C ILE A 30 -3.32 11.44 -16.01
N VAL A 31 -2.21 10.71 -15.91
CA VAL A 31 -2.23 9.24 -15.95
C VAL A 31 -3.03 8.66 -14.78
N ILE A 32 -2.87 9.20 -13.58
CA ILE A 32 -3.60 8.70 -12.40
C ILE A 32 -5.09 9.05 -12.49
N ILE A 33 -5.46 10.25 -12.97
CA ILE A 33 -6.86 10.62 -13.18
C ILE A 33 -7.51 9.69 -14.23
N LEU A 34 -6.85 9.42 -15.35
CA LEU A 34 -7.34 8.44 -16.33
C LEU A 34 -7.49 7.05 -15.73
N SER A 35 -6.55 6.63 -14.87
CA SER A 35 -6.63 5.36 -14.14
C SER A 35 -7.81 5.32 -13.17
N SER A 36 -8.19 6.47 -12.58
CA SER A 36 -9.33 6.55 -11.68
C SER A 36 -10.67 6.33 -12.36
N LEU A 37 -10.78 6.57 -13.68
CA LEU A 37 -11.95 6.23 -14.47
C LEU A 37 -12.15 4.71 -14.56
N ILE A 38 -11.07 3.94 -14.49
CA ILE A 38 -11.10 2.47 -14.50
C ILE A 38 -11.39 1.94 -13.08
N HIS A 39 -10.75 2.54 -12.08
CA HIS A 39 -10.92 2.16 -10.68
C HIS A 39 -10.75 3.37 -9.77
N LYS A 40 -11.84 3.80 -9.13
CA LYS A 40 -11.91 5.04 -8.34
C LYS A 40 -10.79 5.19 -7.32
N SER A 41 -10.39 4.12 -6.63
CA SER A 41 -9.32 4.17 -5.62
C SER A 41 -7.94 4.53 -6.17
N ALA A 42 -7.76 4.57 -7.50
CA ALA A 42 -6.50 5.00 -8.11
C ALA A 42 -6.11 6.43 -7.70
N VAL A 43 -7.08 7.29 -7.34
CA VAL A 43 -6.83 8.66 -6.88
C VAL A 43 -5.86 8.69 -5.70
N ILE A 44 -5.89 7.70 -4.82
CA ILE A 44 -4.98 7.60 -3.66
C ILE A 44 -3.50 7.57 -4.12
N LEU A 45 -3.25 7.05 -5.32
CA LEU A 45 -1.89 6.97 -5.88
C LEU A 45 -1.26 8.34 -6.12
N LEU A 46 -2.06 9.42 -6.21
CA LEU A 46 -1.53 10.78 -6.34
C LEU A 46 -0.57 11.17 -5.20
N VAL A 47 -0.81 10.65 -4.00
CA VAL A 47 0.03 10.92 -2.82
C VAL A 47 1.48 10.48 -3.04
N PHE A 48 1.69 9.42 -3.82
CA PHE A 48 3.04 8.89 -4.07
C PHE A 48 3.93 9.81 -4.92
N TYR A 49 3.36 10.81 -5.60
CA TYR A 49 4.17 11.82 -6.28
C TYR A 49 5.07 12.61 -5.32
N PHE A 50 4.59 12.85 -4.11
CA PHE A 50 5.30 13.63 -3.10
C PHE A 50 6.39 12.83 -2.38
N LEU A 51 6.51 11.53 -2.66
CA LEU A 51 7.59 10.72 -2.11
C LEU A 51 8.93 11.20 -2.69
N PRO A 52 9.81 11.80 -1.86
CA PRO A 52 11.11 12.22 -2.34
C PRO A 52 11.97 11.00 -2.67
N GLN A 53 12.89 11.18 -3.62
CA GLN A 53 13.86 10.16 -4.05
C GLN A 53 15.00 9.96 -3.03
N LYS A 54 14.72 10.21 -1.75
CA LYS A 54 15.67 10.04 -0.66
C LYS A 54 15.66 8.59 -0.15
N ASN A 55 16.78 8.17 0.43
CA ASN A 55 16.88 6.85 1.04
C ASN A 55 16.25 6.88 2.45
N TYR A 56 14.93 6.70 2.55
CA TYR A 56 14.23 6.67 3.84
C TYR A 56 14.60 5.46 4.67
N PHE A 57 14.66 4.32 4.03
CA PHE A 57 14.95 3.03 4.68
C PHE A 57 16.46 2.75 4.60
N LYS A 58 17.28 3.70 5.12
CA LYS A 58 18.74 3.61 5.09
C LYS A 58 19.25 2.47 5.98
N LYS A 59 18.75 2.41 7.22
CA LYS A 59 19.18 1.42 8.21
C LYS A 59 18.34 0.15 8.08
N ARG A 60 18.98 -0.96 7.66
CA ARG A 60 18.33 -2.26 7.50
C ARG A 60 17.59 -2.71 8.76
N THR A 61 18.25 -2.61 9.92
CA THR A 61 17.68 -3.01 11.22
C THR A 61 16.39 -2.24 11.52
N LEU A 62 16.39 -0.92 11.31
CA LEU A 62 15.20 -0.10 11.53
C LEU A 62 14.06 -0.52 10.59
N THR A 63 14.37 -0.86 9.35
CA THR A 63 13.37 -1.33 8.38
C THR A 63 12.76 -2.67 8.79
N PHE A 64 13.58 -3.60 9.33
CA PHE A 64 13.08 -4.85 9.89
C PHE A 64 12.16 -4.61 11.09
N ILE A 65 12.56 -3.72 12.00
CA ILE A 65 11.73 -3.35 13.16
C ILE A 65 10.41 -2.76 12.69
N LEU A 66 10.42 -1.82 11.75
CA LEU A 66 9.20 -1.22 11.21
C LEU A 66 8.26 -2.26 10.59
N VAL A 67 8.77 -3.18 9.77
CA VAL A 67 7.96 -4.25 9.19
C VAL A 67 7.40 -5.17 10.28
N GLY A 68 8.23 -5.57 11.26
CA GLY A 68 7.78 -6.37 12.40
C GLY A 68 6.68 -5.69 13.20
N THR A 69 6.86 -4.41 13.51
CA THR A 69 5.86 -3.60 14.22
C THR A 69 4.54 -3.53 13.45
N THR A 70 4.58 -3.32 12.13
CA THR A 70 3.34 -3.28 11.34
C THR A 70 2.64 -4.63 11.25
N ILE A 71 3.37 -5.75 11.30
CA ILE A 71 2.76 -7.08 11.39
C ILE A 71 2.01 -7.26 12.70
N ILE A 72 2.63 -6.84 13.82
CA ILE A 72 2.02 -6.91 15.15
C ILE A 72 0.78 -6.00 15.22
N LEU A 73 0.93 -4.73 14.87
CA LEU A 73 -0.16 -3.76 14.90
C LEU A 73 -1.32 -4.15 13.98
N GLY A 74 -1.03 -4.69 12.81
CA GLY A 74 -2.07 -5.17 11.88
C GLY A 74 -2.82 -6.39 12.39
N ASN A 75 -2.26 -7.17 13.34
CA ASN A 75 -2.98 -8.27 13.99
C ASN A 75 -3.80 -7.82 15.21
N MET A 76 -3.51 -6.67 15.81
CA MET A 76 -4.13 -6.21 17.06
C MET A 76 -5.45 -5.48 16.88
N ASN A 77 -6.09 -5.51 15.72
CA ASN A 77 -7.34 -4.79 15.44
C ASN A 77 -7.31 -3.30 15.86
N PHE A 78 -6.12 -2.76 16.11
CA PHE A 78 -5.91 -1.41 16.62
C PHE A 78 -6.54 -0.33 15.73
N TRP A 79 -6.61 -0.60 14.42
CA TRP A 79 -7.12 0.35 13.43
C TRP A 79 -8.65 0.37 13.32
N ILE A 80 -9.34 -0.58 13.94
CA ILE A 80 -10.79 -0.71 13.82
C ILE A 80 -11.49 0.52 14.40
N SER A 81 -11.06 0.97 15.59
CA SER A 81 -11.60 2.18 16.20
C SER A 81 -11.36 3.45 15.37
N SER A 82 -10.18 3.54 14.74
CA SER A 82 -9.85 4.66 13.85
C SER A 82 -10.60 4.63 12.53
N LEU A 83 -11.01 3.44 12.06
CA LEU A 83 -11.82 3.32 10.85
C LEU A 83 -13.23 3.88 11.02
N ASN A 84 -13.79 3.86 12.22
CA ASN A 84 -15.10 4.48 12.51
C ASN A 84 -15.06 6.00 12.28
N GLU A 85 -13.97 6.67 12.64
CA GLU A 85 -13.80 8.11 12.39
C GLU A 85 -13.60 8.40 10.90
N VAL A 86 -12.92 7.50 10.19
CA VAL A 86 -12.66 7.64 8.75
C VAL A 86 -13.90 7.24 7.92
N SER A 87 -14.84 6.46 8.46
CA SER A 87 -16.04 5.99 7.75
C SER A 87 -16.87 7.16 7.17
N ASN A 88 -17.00 8.24 7.93
CA ASN A 88 -17.70 9.43 7.48
C ASN A 88 -17.04 10.08 6.27
N ILE A 89 -15.71 10.09 6.23
CA ILE A 89 -14.94 10.62 5.08
C ILE A 89 -15.08 9.69 3.86
N ILE A 90 -15.14 8.38 4.10
CA ILE A 90 -15.30 7.38 3.05
C ILE A 90 -16.68 7.49 2.39
N SER A 91 -17.73 7.78 3.16
CA SER A 91 -19.07 8.00 2.61
C SER A 91 -19.12 9.23 1.69
N TYR A 92 -18.50 10.34 2.08
CA TYR A 92 -18.37 11.53 1.22
C TYR A 92 -17.69 11.25 -0.12
N LEU A 93 -16.83 10.20 -0.20
CA LEU A 93 -16.20 9.75 -1.44
C LEU A 93 -17.09 8.82 -2.28
N GLY A 94 -18.36 8.61 -1.88
CA GLY A 94 -19.32 7.77 -2.57
C GLY A 94 -19.16 6.28 -2.30
N TYR A 95 -18.68 5.92 -1.12
CA TYR A 95 -18.53 4.56 -0.64
C TYR A 95 -19.46 4.29 0.55
N ASP A 96 -20.73 4.71 0.47
CA ASP A 96 -21.74 4.62 1.54
C ASP A 96 -21.89 3.19 2.08
N TRP A 97 -21.82 2.19 1.19
CA TRP A 97 -21.88 0.78 1.59
C TRP A 97 -20.85 0.40 2.65
N TYR A 98 -19.65 1.01 2.60
CA TYR A 98 -18.60 0.70 3.58
C TYR A 98 -18.89 1.33 4.94
N SER A 99 -19.47 2.52 4.98
CA SER A 99 -19.84 3.17 6.24
C SER A 99 -21.00 2.43 6.94
N GLU A 100 -21.97 1.95 6.17
CA GLU A 100 -23.13 1.22 6.71
C GLU A 100 -22.79 -0.20 7.19
N ASN A 101 -21.80 -0.85 6.58
CA ASN A 101 -21.44 -2.23 6.89
C ASN A 101 -20.15 -2.35 7.73
N LEU A 102 -19.58 -1.23 8.18
CA LEU A 102 -18.31 -1.25 8.91
C LEU A 102 -18.41 -2.07 10.20
N GLU A 103 -19.50 -1.91 10.97
CA GLU A 103 -19.73 -2.64 12.23
C GLU A 103 -19.80 -4.17 12.01
N SER A 104 -20.48 -4.62 10.96
CA SER A 104 -20.58 -6.05 10.63
C SER A 104 -19.23 -6.66 10.21
N LEU A 105 -18.29 -5.82 9.74
CA LEU A 105 -16.95 -6.21 9.32
C LEU A 105 -15.97 -6.24 10.50
N ILE A 106 -16.32 -5.54 11.59
CA ILE A 106 -15.54 -5.43 12.83
C ILE A 106 -15.78 -6.60 13.77
N ASP A 107 -16.98 -7.15 13.79
CA ASP A 107 -17.43 -8.13 14.78
C ASP A 107 -16.74 -9.52 14.65
N ASP A 108 -15.90 -9.69 13.63
CA ASP A 108 -15.10 -10.90 13.43
C ASP A 108 -13.80 -10.82 14.25
N ASN A 109 -13.93 -10.80 15.58
CA ASN A 109 -12.86 -10.70 16.59
C ASN A 109 -11.86 -11.89 16.59
N GLN A 110 -11.83 -12.68 15.53
CA GLN A 110 -10.89 -13.78 15.43
C GLN A 110 -9.48 -13.28 15.11
N ILE A 111 -8.52 -13.61 15.98
CA ILE A 111 -7.09 -13.52 15.68
C ILE A 111 -6.84 -14.37 14.43
N ARG A 112 -6.78 -13.71 13.28
CA ARG A 112 -6.63 -14.43 12.00
C ARG A 112 -5.21 -14.96 11.88
N ILE A 113 -5.10 -16.27 11.79
CA ILE A 113 -3.85 -16.95 11.47
C ILE A 113 -3.29 -16.35 10.16
N ILE A 114 -1.99 -16.07 10.16
CA ILE A 114 -1.29 -15.56 8.96
C ILE A 114 -1.42 -16.59 7.85
N GLY A 115 -2.30 -16.30 6.88
CA GLY A 115 -2.50 -17.19 5.74
C GLY A 115 -1.27 -17.27 4.82
N PRO A 116 -1.15 -18.30 3.97
CA PRO A 116 0.03 -18.55 3.13
C PRO A 116 0.35 -17.39 2.19
N ARG A 117 -0.68 -16.69 1.70
CA ARG A 117 -0.50 -15.48 0.88
C ARG A 117 0.19 -14.35 1.65
N ARG A 118 -0.22 -14.10 2.89
CA ARG A 118 0.39 -13.06 3.72
C ARG A 118 1.81 -13.44 4.10
N LEU A 119 2.03 -14.72 4.43
CA LEU A 119 3.37 -15.23 4.74
C LEU A 119 4.32 -15.03 3.55
N SER A 120 3.92 -15.35 2.32
CA SER A 120 4.75 -15.16 1.13
C SER A 120 5.11 -13.69 0.91
N ILE A 121 4.18 -12.76 1.12
CA ILE A 121 4.44 -11.32 1.00
C ILE A 121 5.45 -10.86 2.07
N ILE A 122 5.31 -11.32 3.32
CA ILE A 122 6.24 -11.03 4.40
C ILE A 122 7.65 -11.56 4.05
N LEU A 123 7.76 -12.79 3.58
CA LEU A 123 9.03 -13.37 3.18
C LEU A 123 9.71 -12.57 2.06
N ILE A 124 8.96 -12.15 1.04
CA ILE A 124 9.47 -11.29 -0.03
C ILE A 124 10.00 -9.97 0.55
N ALA A 125 9.26 -9.34 1.46
CA ALA A 125 9.70 -8.11 2.12
C ALA A 125 11.01 -8.31 2.90
N LEU A 126 11.12 -9.39 3.68
CA LEU A 126 12.31 -9.72 4.46
C LEU A 126 13.53 -9.96 3.56
N VAL A 127 13.36 -10.71 2.46
CA VAL A 127 14.40 -10.95 1.46
C VAL A 127 14.85 -9.64 0.81
N LEU A 128 13.90 -8.79 0.41
CA LEU A 128 14.19 -7.49 -0.17
C LEU A 128 14.99 -6.59 0.79
N ILE A 129 14.61 -6.56 2.06
CA ILE A 129 15.32 -5.79 3.09
C ILE A 129 16.71 -6.38 3.34
N TRP A 130 16.84 -7.71 3.39
CA TRP A 130 18.11 -8.39 3.60
C TRP A 130 19.12 -8.04 2.51
N PHE A 131 18.71 -8.10 1.26
CA PHE A 131 19.58 -7.80 0.12
C PHE A 131 19.68 -6.30 -0.21
N SER A 132 18.91 -5.43 0.45
CA SER A 132 18.83 -4.00 0.13
C SER A 132 20.19 -3.28 0.07
N PRO A 133 21.21 -3.57 0.92
CA PRO A 133 22.51 -2.90 0.81
C PRO A 133 23.22 -3.24 -0.50
N ARG A 134 23.20 -4.52 -0.89
CA ARG A 134 23.81 -4.98 -2.14
C ARG A 134 23.09 -4.42 -3.37
N LEU A 135 21.75 -4.41 -3.32
CA LEU A 135 20.93 -3.88 -4.39
C LEU A 135 21.13 -2.36 -4.57
N LYS A 136 21.22 -1.60 -3.47
CA LYS A 136 21.48 -0.16 -3.50
C LYS A 136 22.83 0.18 -4.13
N ILE A 137 23.85 -0.64 -3.91
CA ILE A 137 25.17 -0.46 -4.52
C ILE A 137 25.11 -0.81 -6.00
N ARG A 138 24.52 -1.96 -6.35
CA ARG A 138 24.45 -2.47 -7.72
C ARG A 138 23.62 -1.57 -8.64
N PHE A 139 22.52 -1.03 -8.12
CA PHE A 139 21.58 -0.15 -8.83
C PHE A 139 21.70 1.31 -8.39
N LYS A 140 22.95 1.78 -8.17
CA LYS A 140 23.25 3.13 -7.67
C LYS A 140 22.68 4.24 -8.56
N ASN A 141 22.54 3.99 -9.84
CA ASN A 141 21.98 4.96 -10.78
C ASN A 141 20.48 4.82 -10.79
N THR A 142 19.74 5.58 -10.04
CA THR A 142 18.48 5.88 -10.39
C THR A 142 17.28 5.46 -9.61
N TYR A 143 16.52 4.83 -10.20
CA TYR A 143 15.09 4.55 -9.98
C TYR A 143 14.89 3.46 -8.90
N PHE A 144 15.92 2.71 -8.56
CA PHE A 144 15.87 1.66 -7.55
C PHE A 144 15.40 2.17 -6.19
N LEU A 145 15.87 3.35 -5.75
CA LEU A 145 15.46 3.90 -4.45
C LEU A 145 13.96 4.22 -4.41
N THR A 146 13.41 4.75 -5.50
CA THR A 146 11.97 5.02 -5.59
C THR A 146 11.16 3.74 -5.51
N TYR A 147 11.53 2.72 -6.31
CA TYR A 147 10.86 1.42 -6.27
C TYR A 147 11.00 0.74 -4.91
N TYR A 148 12.18 0.80 -4.31
CA TYR A 148 12.44 0.23 -2.99
C TYR A 148 11.58 0.90 -1.92
N ASN A 149 11.54 2.23 -1.89
CA ASN A 149 10.73 2.99 -0.96
C ASN A 149 9.24 2.67 -1.12
N LEU A 150 8.75 2.63 -2.37
CA LEU A 150 7.36 2.27 -2.67
C LEU A 150 7.04 0.83 -2.25
N ALA A 151 7.95 -0.12 -2.52
CA ALA A 151 7.77 -1.52 -2.13
C ALA A 151 7.68 -1.66 -0.59
N ILE A 152 8.63 -1.06 0.15
CA ILE A 152 8.59 -1.12 1.62
C ILE A 152 7.34 -0.43 2.16
N LEU A 153 6.97 0.74 1.64
CA LEU A 153 5.76 1.44 2.06
C LEU A 153 4.50 0.61 1.77
N GLY A 154 4.44 -0.02 0.61
CA GLY A 154 3.38 -0.96 0.25
C GLY A 154 3.29 -2.15 1.21
N PHE A 155 4.43 -2.74 1.63
CA PHE A 155 4.47 -3.81 2.63
C PHE A 155 3.98 -3.33 4.00
N LEU A 156 4.39 -2.14 4.43
CA LEU A 156 3.95 -1.56 5.71
C LEU A 156 2.44 -1.36 5.72
N LEU A 157 1.90 -0.71 4.68
CA LEU A 157 0.46 -0.49 4.53
C LEU A 157 -0.32 -1.81 4.41
N TYR A 158 0.18 -2.76 3.61
CA TYR A 158 -0.46 -4.07 3.48
C TYR A 158 -0.53 -4.79 4.81
N ASN A 159 0.54 -4.79 5.62
CA ASN A 159 0.53 -5.45 6.92
C ASN A 159 -0.42 -4.76 7.90
N LEU A 160 -0.44 -3.43 7.93
CA LEU A 160 -1.35 -2.65 8.78
C LEU A 160 -2.82 -2.92 8.43
N LEU A 161 -3.14 -2.95 7.13
CA LEU A 161 -4.51 -3.09 6.64
C LEU A 161 -4.90 -4.55 6.38
N SER A 162 -4.07 -5.52 6.71
CA SER A 162 -4.29 -6.92 6.34
C SER A 162 -5.55 -7.54 6.95
N ASN A 163 -5.97 -7.09 8.11
CA ASN A 163 -7.21 -7.57 8.76
C ASN A 163 -8.46 -6.89 8.20
N THR A 164 -8.32 -5.69 7.64
CA THR A 164 -9.41 -4.97 6.99
C THR A 164 -9.62 -5.38 5.52
N HIS A 165 -8.80 -6.31 5.02
CA HIS A 165 -8.79 -6.71 3.61
C HIS A 165 -10.13 -7.25 3.11
N HIS A 166 -10.93 -7.88 3.98
CA HIS A 166 -12.26 -8.36 3.62
C HIS A 166 -13.26 -7.22 3.40
N VAL A 167 -13.03 -6.07 4.04
CA VAL A 167 -13.84 -4.87 3.87
C VAL A 167 -13.72 -4.31 2.44
N PHE A 168 -12.52 -4.41 1.85
CA PHE A 168 -12.22 -3.80 0.56
C PHE A 168 -12.32 -4.75 -0.65
N ILE A 169 -12.55 -6.06 -0.42
CA ILE A 169 -12.57 -7.05 -1.52
C ILE A 169 -13.98 -7.48 -1.91
N ARG A 170 -14.97 -7.32 -1.07
CA ARG A 170 -16.35 -7.63 -1.47
C ARG A 170 -16.88 -6.56 -2.43
N PRO A 171 -17.51 -7.00 -3.54
CA PRO A 171 -18.00 -6.11 -4.60
C PRO A 171 -19.11 -5.20 -4.13
#